data_106408c13bc2fc986e44b85ee0dad19e
#
_entry.id   106408c13bc2fc986e44b85ee0dad19e
#
_cell.length_a   1.000
_cell.length_b   1.000
_cell.length_c   1.000
_cell.angle_alpha   90.00
_cell.angle_beta   90.00
_cell.angle_gamma   90.00
#
_symmetry.space_group_name_H-M   'P 1'
#
loop_
_entity.id
_entity.type
_entity.pdbx_description
1 polymer ?
#
loop_
_entity_poly.entity_id
_entity_poly.type
_entity_poly.pdbx_seq_one_letter_code
_entity_poly.pdbx_strand_id
1 'polypeptide(L)'
;VENIAVLAADEEIWGADVGDMSFLSGRTGDGTKEKPYQITTKEHLIGLAALASMGMEVGSGEGTYPGNYKGAWFELGKNIDLGGMNWIPIGFYHTGADMRAGRVSPFEGHFSGNGKTVSNFRMYQPSWDLGGLFGAVENAEITDLKVKPGHVITVKENGGILAGRAKHSV
;
A
#
# COMPACT_ATOMS: atom_id res chain seq x y z
N VAL A 1 19.60 4.32 5.18
CA VAL A 1 18.38 3.76 4.57
C VAL A 1 18.54 3.91 3.08
N GLU A 2 18.71 2.80 2.37
CA GLU A 2 18.87 2.82 0.93
C GLU A 2 17.56 3.28 0.27
N ASN A 3 17.69 4.21 -0.66
CA ASN A 3 16.58 4.67 -1.49
C ASN A 3 16.06 3.50 -2.32
N ILE A 4 14.84 3.08 -2.07
CA ILE A 4 14.18 2.09 -2.93
C ILE A 4 13.70 2.84 -4.17
N ALA A 5 14.50 2.83 -5.22
CA ALA A 5 14.06 3.25 -6.53
C ALA A 5 13.09 2.18 -7.04
N VAL A 6 11.81 2.49 -7.04
CA VAL A 6 10.82 1.64 -7.69
C VAL A 6 10.95 1.83 -9.18
N LEU A 7 11.16 0.72 -9.88
CA LEU A 7 11.31 0.66 -11.32
C LEU A 7 10.08 1.22 -12.03
N ALA A 8 10.12 2.51 -12.34
CA ALA A 8 9.20 3.13 -13.24
C ALA A 8 9.82 3.10 -14.64
N ALA A 9 9.29 2.28 -15.53
CA ALA A 9 9.46 2.52 -16.94
C ALA A 9 8.55 3.72 -17.28
N ASP A 10 9.16 4.83 -17.63
CA ASP A 10 8.63 5.95 -18.40
C ASP A 10 7.69 7.00 -17.78
N GLU A 11 7.24 6.93 -16.53
CA GLU A 11 6.63 8.10 -15.86
C GLU A 11 6.82 8.01 -14.35
N GLU A 12 7.08 9.16 -13.71
CA GLU A 12 7.16 9.31 -12.26
C GLU A 12 5.89 8.78 -11.58
N ILE A 13 5.89 7.52 -11.19
CA ILE A 13 4.73 6.89 -10.57
C ILE A 13 4.51 7.47 -9.17
N TRP A 14 5.59 7.79 -8.47
CA TRP A 14 5.56 8.45 -7.17
C TRP A 14 6.21 9.83 -7.16
N GLY A 15 6.49 10.42 -8.33
CA GLY A 15 7.25 11.65 -8.42
C GLY A 15 8.66 11.50 -7.84
N ALA A 16 9.20 12.59 -7.28
CA ALA A 16 10.46 12.58 -6.55
C ALA A 16 10.33 12.06 -5.10
N ASP A 17 9.14 11.65 -4.69
CA ASP A 17 8.87 11.24 -3.32
C ASP A 17 9.40 9.83 -3.07
N VAL A 18 10.26 9.70 -2.08
CA VAL A 18 10.83 8.43 -1.64
C VAL A 18 10.01 7.88 -0.48
N GLY A 19 9.72 6.58 -0.49
CA GLY A 19 9.07 5.93 0.64
C GLY A 19 9.92 6.00 1.91
N ASP A 20 9.29 6.35 3.03
CA ASP A 20 9.91 6.35 4.35
C ASP A 20 9.41 5.15 5.15
N MET A 21 10.32 4.33 5.62
CA MET A 21 10.05 3.12 6.39
C MET A 21 10.31 3.29 7.88
N SER A 22 10.50 4.53 8.34
CA SER A 22 10.74 4.81 9.75
C SER A 22 9.60 4.38 10.68
N PHE A 23 8.38 4.22 10.13
CA PHE A 23 7.24 3.67 10.88
C PHE A 23 7.48 2.23 11.37
N LEU A 24 8.40 1.48 10.75
CA LEU A 24 8.78 0.13 11.16
C LEU A 24 9.84 0.12 12.30
N SER A 25 10.33 1.28 12.72
CA SER A 25 11.45 1.39 13.68
C SER A 25 11.13 0.93 15.12
N GLY A 26 9.88 0.54 15.39
CA GLY A 26 9.44 0.14 16.73
C GLY A 26 9.25 1.29 17.72
N ARG A 27 9.53 2.53 17.33
CA ARG A 27 9.36 3.71 18.20
C ARG A 27 7.90 4.11 18.37
N THR A 28 7.09 3.94 17.32
CA THR A 28 5.69 4.36 17.29
C THR A 28 4.71 3.19 17.26
N GLY A 29 5.20 1.97 17.02
CA GLY A 29 4.43 0.75 16.97
C GLY A 29 5.32 -0.44 16.67
N ASP A 30 4.85 -1.63 16.96
CA ASP A 30 5.56 -2.89 16.71
C ASP A 30 4.77 -3.83 15.77
N GLY A 31 3.65 -3.32 15.21
CA GLY A 31 2.77 -4.04 14.30
C GLY A 31 1.81 -5.02 14.97
N THR A 32 1.75 -5.03 16.29
CA THR A 32 0.72 -5.78 17.02
C THR A 32 -0.61 -5.01 17.05
N LYS A 33 -1.68 -5.66 17.45
CA LYS A 33 -2.99 -5.04 17.61
C LYS A 33 -2.97 -3.92 18.66
N GLU A 34 -2.24 -4.13 19.73
CA GLU A 34 -2.09 -3.19 20.84
C GLU A 34 -1.19 -2.00 20.51
N LYS A 35 -0.27 -2.19 19.56
CA LYS A 35 0.70 -1.19 19.11
C LYS A 35 0.89 -1.23 17.59
N PRO A 36 -0.13 -0.85 16.81
CA PRO A 36 -0.04 -0.88 15.35
C PRO A 36 1.05 0.07 14.83
N TYR A 37 1.63 -0.27 13.69
CA TYR A 37 2.53 0.65 12.97
C TYR A 37 1.78 1.91 12.57
N GLN A 38 2.33 3.07 12.91
CA GLN A 38 1.68 4.37 12.69
C GLN A 38 2.07 4.96 11.34
N ILE A 39 1.10 5.12 10.47
CA ILE A 39 1.24 5.78 9.17
C ILE A 39 0.79 7.23 9.32
N THR A 40 1.74 8.16 9.33
CA THR A 40 1.47 9.57 9.62
C THR A 40 1.84 10.53 8.50
N THR A 41 2.52 10.04 7.47
CA THR A 41 2.95 10.83 6.31
C THR A 41 2.65 10.10 5.00
N LYS A 42 2.64 10.83 3.89
CA LYS A 42 2.49 10.20 2.56
C LYS A 42 3.69 9.29 2.26
N GLU A 43 4.88 9.67 2.71
CA GLU A 43 6.11 8.89 2.54
C GLU A 43 6.02 7.54 3.28
N HIS A 44 5.40 7.49 4.47
CA HIS A 44 5.09 6.23 5.16
C HIS A 44 4.15 5.34 4.33
N LEU A 45 3.10 5.93 3.75
CA LEU A 45 2.16 5.16 2.94
C LEU A 45 2.80 4.66 1.64
N ILE A 46 3.67 5.47 1.01
CA ILE A 46 4.49 5.07 -0.14
C ILE A 46 5.42 3.92 0.25
N GLY A 47 6.08 4.02 1.40
CA GLY A 47 6.96 2.97 1.92
C GLY A 47 6.21 1.64 2.12
N LEU A 48 5.01 1.69 2.70
CA LEU A 48 4.15 0.52 2.85
C LEU A 48 3.77 -0.10 1.49
N ALA A 49 3.37 0.73 0.52
CA ALA A 49 3.03 0.26 -0.82
C ALA A 49 4.23 -0.36 -1.55
N ALA A 50 5.42 0.26 -1.43
CA ALA A 50 6.65 -0.26 -2.02
C ALA A 50 7.02 -1.63 -1.45
N LEU A 51 7.03 -1.78 -0.13
CA LEU A 51 7.34 -3.04 0.54
C LEU A 51 6.33 -4.13 0.18
N ALA A 52 5.03 -3.82 0.17
CA ALA A 52 3.98 -4.77 -0.21
C ALA A 52 4.14 -5.23 -1.66
N SER A 53 4.46 -4.31 -2.58
CA SER A 53 4.67 -4.61 -3.99
C SER A 53 5.91 -5.46 -4.24
N MET A 54 6.94 -5.31 -3.42
CA MET A 54 8.19 -6.07 -3.52
C MET A 54 8.11 -7.44 -2.83
N GLY A 55 7.07 -7.69 -2.03
CA GLY A 55 6.92 -8.91 -1.24
C GLY A 55 8.03 -9.06 -0.19
N MET A 56 8.53 -7.95 0.34
CA MET A 56 9.57 -7.95 1.37
C MET A 56 8.98 -8.20 2.76
N GLU A 57 9.72 -8.91 3.56
CA GLU A 57 9.42 -9.07 4.98
C GLU A 57 9.63 -7.76 5.73
N VAL A 58 8.80 -7.51 6.73
CA VAL A 58 8.89 -6.33 7.59
C VAL A 58 8.96 -6.74 9.06
N GLY A 59 9.58 -5.90 9.84
CA GLY A 59 9.80 -6.10 11.26
C GLY A 59 11.25 -6.47 11.60
N SER A 60 11.55 -6.51 12.88
CA SER A 60 12.84 -6.89 13.43
C SER A 60 12.65 -7.76 14.66
N GLY A 61 13.42 -8.84 14.77
CA GLY A 61 13.33 -9.76 15.91
C GLY A 61 12.06 -10.62 15.88
N GLU A 62 11.37 -10.73 17.02
CA GLU A 62 10.19 -11.60 17.16
C GLU A 62 8.96 -11.10 16.40
N GLY A 63 8.96 -9.87 15.90
CA GLY A 63 7.86 -9.25 15.17
C GLY A 63 8.06 -9.18 13.64
N THR A 64 8.75 -10.15 13.05
CA THR A 64 8.92 -10.20 11.58
C THR A 64 7.63 -10.65 10.92
N TYR A 65 7.16 -9.84 9.96
CA TYR A 65 5.97 -10.13 9.17
C TYR A 65 6.35 -10.46 7.72
N PRO A 66 5.67 -11.42 7.09
CA PRO A 66 5.89 -11.73 5.67
C PRO A 66 5.54 -10.53 4.79
N GLY A 67 6.04 -10.50 3.57
CA GLY A 67 5.87 -9.37 2.66
C GLY A 67 4.44 -9.03 2.24
N ASN A 68 3.46 -9.91 2.51
CA ASN A 68 2.04 -9.65 2.40
C ASN A 68 1.42 -9.06 3.67
N TYR A 69 2.22 -8.85 4.71
CA TYR A 69 1.85 -8.29 6.01
C TYR A 69 0.82 -9.08 6.82
N LYS A 70 0.73 -10.37 6.60
CA LYS A 70 -0.19 -11.24 7.33
C LYS A 70 0.01 -11.12 8.85
N GLY A 71 -1.05 -10.69 9.54
CA GLY A 71 -1.04 -10.49 10.98
C GLY A 71 -0.46 -9.16 11.46
N ALA A 72 0.13 -8.34 10.57
CA ALA A 72 0.61 -7.01 10.94
C ALA A 72 -0.55 -6.00 11.04
N TRP A 73 -0.47 -5.10 12.01
CA TRP A 73 -1.44 -4.03 12.23
C TRP A 73 -0.85 -2.68 11.88
N PHE A 74 -1.61 -1.91 11.10
CA PHE A 74 -1.30 -0.54 10.67
C PHE A 74 -2.44 0.38 11.05
N GLU A 75 -2.12 1.62 11.38
CA GLU A 75 -3.11 2.64 11.72
C GLU A 75 -2.72 4.01 11.13
N LEU A 76 -3.68 4.72 10.58
CA LEU A 76 -3.48 6.12 10.19
C LEU A 76 -3.51 7.03 11.43
N GLY A 77 -2.40 7.69 11.69
CA GLY A 77 -2.31 8.72 12.73
C GLY A 77 -2.81 10.10 12.28
N LYS A 78 -2.86 10.35 10.95
CA LYS A 78 -3.27 11.62 10.34
C LYS A 78 -4.02 11.41 9.03
N ASN A 79 -4.73 12.43 8.56
CA ASN A 79 -5.17 12.48 7.16
C ASN A 79 -3.93 12.56 6.25
N ILE A 80 -3.97 11.85 5.15
CA ILE A 80 -2.86 11.81 4.18
C ILE A 80 -3.37 12.34 2.84
N ASP A 81 -2.75 13.40 2.36
CA ASP A 81 -2.92 13.93 1.01
C ASP A 81 -1.76 13.45 0.14
N LEU A 82 -2.07 12.73 -0.94
CA LEU A 82 -1.08 12.18 -1.85
C LEU A 82 -0.69 13.14 -2.99
N GLY A 83 -1.17 14.40 -2.95
CA GLY A 83 -0.68 15.48 -3.80
C GLY A 83 -0.95 15.29 -5.29
N GLY A 84 -1.94 14.49 -5.68
CA GLY A 84 -2.24 14.20 -7.08
C GLY A 84 -1.30 13.20 -7.76
N MET A 85 -0.44 12.53 -6.98
CA MET A 85 0.51 11.56 -7.53
C MET A 85 -0.18 10.39 -8.22
N ASN A 86 0.54 9.77 -9.15
CA ASN A 86 0.13 8.52 -9.77
C ASN A 86 0.47 7.36 -8.83
N TRP A 87 -0.55 6.76 -8.23
CA TRP A 87 -0.42 5.84 -7.11
C TRP A 87 -0.13 4.41 -7.55
N ILE A 88 0.76 3.72 -6.83
CA ILE A 88 0.93 2.28 -6.90
C ILE A 88 0.15 1.65 -5.75
N PRO A 89 -0.77 0.71 -6.03
CA PRO A 89 -1.59 0.09 -5.00
C PRO A 89 -0.80 -0.67 -3.94
N ILE A 90 -1.27 -0.62 -2.70
CA ILE A 90 -0.80 -1.53 -1.65
C ILE A 90 -1.29 -2.95 -1.98
N GLY A 91 -0.40 -3.93 -1.99
CA GLY A 91 -0.77 -5.29 -2.38
C GLY A 91 -1.02 -5.40 -3.88
N PHE A 92 0.00 -5.18 -4.66
CA PHE A 92 -0.08 -5.15 -6.12
C PHE A 92 -0.08 -6.56 -6.74
N TYR A 93 -0.86 -6.71 -7.82
CA TYR A 93 -0.88 -7.88 -8.67
C TYR A 93 -0.56 -7.48 -10.10
N HIS A 94 0.47 -8.09 -10.69
CA HIS A 94 0.81 -7.87 -12.08
C HIS A 94 1.07 -9.19 -12.82
N THR A 95 0.43 -9.34 -13.97
CA THR A 95 0.57 -10.52 -14.86
C THR A 95 1.47 -10.28 -16.07
N GLY A 96 2.09 -9.10 -16.19
CA GLY A 96 2.91 -8.72 -17.33
C GLY A 96 4.32 -9.33 -17.34
N ALA A 97 4.88 -9.53 -18.53
CA ALA A 97 6.14 -10.23 -18.77
C ALA A 97 7.38 -9.57 -18.15
N ASP A 98 7.33 -8.28 -17.84
CA ASP A 98 8.49 -7.50 -17.38
C ASP A 98 8.61 -7.34 -15.86
N MET A 99 7.59 -7.67 -15.12
CA MET A 99 7.63 -7.74 -13.67
C MET A 99 7.36 -9.18 -13.22
N ARG A 100 8.38 -9.97 -13.04
CA ARG A 100 8.42 -11.35 -12.53
C ARG A 100 7.04 -12.03 -12.52
N ALA A 101 6.63 -12.51 -13.69
CA ALA A 101 5.36 -13.17 -13.92
C ALA A 101 4.95 -14.10 -12.76
N GLY A 102 3.75 -13.93 -12.23
CA GLY A 102 3.17 -14.82 -11.23
C GLY A 102 3.34 -14.40 -9.77
N ARG A 103 3.91 -13.25 -9.43
CA ARG A 103 3.87 -12.76 -8.06
C ARG A 103 2.56 -12.04 -7.78
N VAL A 104 1.67 -12.75 -7.12
CA VAL A 104 0.54 -12.18 -6.39
C VAL A 104 1.07 -11.86 -4.99
N SER A 105 1.03 -10.62 -4.58
CA SER A 105 1.33 -10.23 -3.21
C SER A 105 0.15 -9.41 -2.67
N PRO A 106 -0.98 -10.07 -2.37
CA PRO A 106 -2.11 -9.37 -1.77
C PRO A 106 -1.71 -8.84 -0.41
N PHE A 107 -2.33 -7.75 -0.01
CA PHE A 107 -2.23 -7.31 1.38
C PHE A 107 -3.08 -8.23 2.26
N GLU A 108 -2.48 -8.84 3.28
CA GLU A 108 -3.15 -9.76 4.23
C GLU A 108 -3.07 -9.25 5.69
N GLY A 109 -2.80 -7.96 5.87
CA GLY A 109 -2.72 -7.32 7.18
C GLY A 109 -4.02 -6.71 7.66
N HIS A 110 -3.93 -6.02 8.78
CA HIS A 110 -5.00 -5.20 9.35
C HIS A 110 -4.65 -3.72 9.15
N PHE A 111 -5.56 -2.95 8.57
CA PHE A 111 -5.35 -1.53 8.31
C PHE A 111 -6.51 -0.71 8.88
N SER A 112 -6.26 0.01 9.96
CA SER A 112 -7.24 0.93 10.55
C SER A 112 -7.05 2.34 9.99
N GLY A 113 -8.10 2.88 9.40
CA GLY A 113 -8.13 4.29 9.02
C GLY A 113 -8.26 5.24 10.21
N ASN A 114 -8.71 4.73 11.37
CA ASN A 114 -8.92 5.54 12.58
C ASN A 114 -9.70 6.84 12.29
N GLY A 115 -10.75 6.75 11.47
CA GLY A 115 -11.58 7.88 11.03
C GLY A 115 -10.88 8.86 10.07
N LYS A 116 -9.64 8.61 9.67
CA LYS A 116 -8.83 9.48 8.80
C LYS A 116 -9.11 9.21 7.32
N THR A 117 -8.61 10.13 6.50
CA THR A 117 -8.79 10.12 5.06
C THR A 117 -7.45 9.98 4.34
N VAL A 118 -7.40 9.12 3.34
CA VAL A 118 -6.38 9.14 2.27
C VAL A 118 -7.01 9.79 1.05
N SER A 119 -6.38 10.83 0.51
CA SER A 119 -6.98 11.66 -0.54
C SER A 119 -6.00 12.04 -1.65
N ASN A 120 -6.59 12.53 -2.74
CA ASN A 120 -5.89 13.24 -3.81
C ASN A 120 -4.79 12.40 -4.49
N PHE A 121 -5.12 11.17 -4.86
CA PHE A 121 -4.30 10.35 -5.75
C PHE A 121 -5.02 10.12 -7.07
N ARG A 122 -4.27 9.81 -8.09
CA ARG A 122 -4.77 9.35 -9.39
C ARG A 122 -4.16 8.00 -9.70
N MET A 123 -4.77 7.27 -10.62
CA MET A 123 -4.21 6.06 -11.17
C MET A 123 -4.54 6.00 -12.66
N TYR A 124 -3.50 6.09 -13.47
CA TYR A 124 -3.61 5.89 -14.89
C TYR A 124 -2.63 4.80 -15.33
N GLN A 125 -3.10 3.56 -15.26
CA GLN A 125 -2.31 2.38 -15.55
C GLN A 125 -3.12 1.38 -16.40
N PRO A 126 -3.37 1.71 -17.70
CA PRO A 126 -4.26 0.92 -18.54
C PRO A 126 -3.75 -0.49 -18.85
N SER A 127 -2.51 -0.80 -18.52
CA SER A 127 -1.93 -2.14 -18.65
C SER A 127 -2.01 -2.98 -17.37
N TRP A 128 -2.38 -2.38 -16.23
CA TRP A 128 -2.44 -3.07 -14.95
C TRP A 128 -3.82 -3.68 -14.70
N ASP A 129 -3.83 -4.90 -14.17
CA ASP A 129 -5.07 -5.64 -13.97
C ASP A 129 -5.88 -5.12 -12.79
N LEU A 130 -5.25 -4.54 -11.77
CA LEU A 130 -5.91 -4.09 -10.55
C LEU A 130 -5.54 -2.66 -10.19
N GLY A 131 -6.49 -1.91 -9.63
CA GLY A 131 -6.27 -0.55 -9.18
C GLY A 131 -7.18 -0.12 -8.04
N GLY A 132 -6.67 0.83 -7.24
CA GLY A 132 -7.29 1.38 -6.06
C GLY A 132 -6.23 1.85 -5.06
N LEU A 133 -6.62 2.24 -3.87
CA LEU A 133 -5.66 2.44 -2.79
C LEU A 133 -4.93 1.13 -2.47
N PHE A 134 -5.67 0.03 -2.43
CA PHE A 134 -5.16 -1.34 -2.42
C PHE A 134 -5.40 -1.98 -3.80
N GLY A 135 -4.45 -2.77 -4.29
CA GLY A 135 -4.61 -3.54 -5.51
C GLY A 135 -5.39 -4.82 -5.25
N ALA A 136 -4.78 -5.74 -4.53
CA ALA A 136 -5.40 -6.96 -4.04
C ALA A 136 -5.33 -7.03 -2.51
N VAL A 137 -6.42 -7.44 -1.90
CA VAL A 137 -6.50 -7.76 -0.47
C VAL A 137 -7.05 -9.17 -0.30
N GLU A 138 -6.44 -9.96 0.59
CA GLU A 138 -6.88 -11.33 0.88
C GLU A 138 -6.75 -11.61 2.38
N ASN A 139 -7.82 -12.12 3.00
CA ASN A 139 -7.90 -12.33 4.45
C ASN A 139 -7.49 -11.08 5.27
N ALA A 140 -7.71 -9.90 4.71
CA ALA A 140 -7.33 -8.62 5.30
C ALA A 140 -8.53 -7.98 6.01
N GLU A 141 -8.22 -7.12 6.98
CA GLU A 141 -9.20 -6.30 7.65
C GLU A 141 -8.86 -4.83 7.42
N ILE A 142 -9.76 -4.09 6.76
CA ILE A 142 -9.60 -2.66 6.51
C ILE A 142 -10.80 -1.94 7.12
N THR A 143 -10.56 -1.17 8.17
CA THR A 143 -11.63 -0.57 8.95
C THR A 143 -11.47 0.94 9.06
N ASP A 144 -12.59 1.64 9.22
CA ASP A 144 -12.69 3.06 9.59
C ASP A 144 -11.83 3.99 8.72
N LEU A 145 -11.70 3.64 7.42
CA LEU A 145 -10.89 4.36 6.43
C LEU A 145 -11.78 5.11 5.45
N LYS A 146 -11.49 6.40 5.25
CA LYS A 146 -12.08 7.21 4.20
C LYS A 146 -11.09 7.36 3.04
N VAL A 147 -11.56 7.09 1.82
CA VAL A 147 -10.74 7.21 0.61
C VAL A 147 -11.40 8.17 -0.36
N LYS A 148 -10.64 9.20 -0.79
CA LYS A 148 -11.12 10.24 -1.73
C LYS A 148 -10.09 10.43 -2.84
N PRO A 149 -10.15 9.66 -3.94
CA PRO A 149 -9.25 9.86 -5.07
C PRO A 149 -9.46 11.26 -5.66
N GLY A 150 -8.40 11.87 -6.14
CA GLY A 150 -8.46 13.19 -6.79
C GLY A 150 -8.92 13.12 -8.24
N HIS A 151 -8.71 11.98 -8.88
CA HIS A 151 -8.98 11.75 -10.30
C HIS A 151 -9.50 10.34 -10.57
N VAL A 152 -9.82 10.08 -11.84
CA VAL A 152 -10.29 8.77 -12.29
C VAL A 152 -9.21 7.69 -12.09
N ILE A 153 -9.65 6.51 -11.66
CA ILE A 153 -8.82 5.30 -11.63
C ILE A 153 -9.03 4.58 -12.96
N THR A 154 -7.96 4.44 -13.73
CA THR A 154 -7.96 3.74 -15.02
C THR A 154 -7.01 2.55 -14.95
N VAL A 155 -7.54 1.36 -15.08
CA VAL A 155 -6.81 0.09 -15.14
C VAL A 155 -7.43 -0.82 -16.19
N LYS A 156 -6.76 -1.92 -16.50
CA LYS A 156 -7.18 -2.86 -17.54
C LYS A 156 -8.45 -3.66 -17.16
N GLU A 157 -8.55 -4.14 -15.92
CA GLU A 157 -9.61 -5.07 -15.52
C GLU A 157 -10.45 -4.58 -14.34
N ASN A 158 -9.87 -4.56 -13.14
CA ASN A 158 -10.62 -4.32 -11.90
C ASN A 158 -10.14 -3.06 -11.19
N GLY A 159 -10.85 -1.97 -11.36
CA GLY A 159 -10.63 -0.70 -10.68
C GLY A 159 -11.65 -0.46 -9.56
N GLY A 160 -11.18 -0.12 -8.38
CA GLY A 160 -12.00 0.30 -7.26
C GLY A 160 -11.36 1.47 -6.52
N ILE A 161 -12.15 2.24 -5.78
CA ILE A 161 -11.58 3.35 -4.98
C ILE A 161 -10.74 2.80 -3.83
N LEU A 162 -11.27 1.84 -3.10
CA LEU A 162 -10.58 1.21 -1.98
C LEU A 162 -9.66 0.09 -2.46
N ALA A 163 -10.19 -0.87 -3.19
CA ALA A 163 -9.44 -2.04 -3.65
C ALA A 163 -9.92 -2.48 -5.03
N GLY A 164 -8.99 -2.96 -5.86
CA GLY A 164 -9.30 -3.57 -7.15
C GLY A 164 -9.88 -4.98 -6.99
N ARG A 165 -9.36 -5.75 -6.03
CA ARG A 165 -9.82 -7.09 -5.71
C ARG A 165 -9.81 -7.34 -4.21
N ALA A 166 -10.89 -7.88 -3.69
CA ALA A 166 -10.99 -8.32 -2.30
C ALA A 166 -11.42 -9.79 -2.25
N LYS A 167 -10.74 -10.58 -1.43
CA LYS A 167 -11.05 -11.98 -1.20
C LYS A 167 -10.99 -12.27 0.31
N HIS A 168 -12.10 -12.79 0.86
CA HIS A 168 -12.25 -13.11 2.29
C HIS A 168 -11.81 -11.94 3.21
N SER A 169 -12.14 -10.70 2.83
CA SER A 169 -11.70 -9.47 3.51
C SER A 169 -12.90 -8.65 3.98
N VAL A 170 -12.70 -7.85 5.03
CA VAL A 170 -13.70 -6.98 5.65
C VAL A 170 -13.21 -5.54 5.65
#